data_8a02f9932d41049e604742d011b36f2b
#
_entry.id   8a02f9932d41049e604742d011b36f2b
#
_cell.length_a   1.000
_cell.length_b   1.000
_cell.length_c   1.000
_cell.angle_alpha   90.00
_cell.angle_beta   90.00
_cell.angle_gamma   90.00
#
_symmetry.space_group_name_H-M   'P 1'
#
loop_
_entity.id
_entity.type
_entity.pdbx_description
1 polymer ?
#
loop_
_entity_poly.entity_id
_entity_poly.type
_entity_poly.pdbx_seq_one_letter_code
_entity_poly.pdbx_strand_id
1 'polypeptide(L)'
;MNRAAAYAANAPLMGVPGASAPPGGIGEWFRGAGGLRLRAAFWTPSTLVAKKPRGTVIVSPGRTEPIEKYYEVIGNFLARGWCVLAHDWRGQGLSARLLPDRLKGHARAVEEFLDDYARLLDAWEARAPKPWIMVGHSMGGTLNLMTLEGGESRFAGAVLSSPMLRIKTGKRSMWSVKLAVRWNLRHGKAGDYVLDDADDPFDHTFEKDALTSDESRYEQWRQQLYACPHLAVGGPTWGWLAFALDAGERSLKPKALKTVRIPVAIVQAAEDDRVWKQTNKWAAKRLGRGRYVEIPGAKHEIIMEADDMRAVFLEEFDAMGAYVSPVEDLSPVAVPPAPEPVSQPEPDEAA
;
A
#
# COMPACT_ATOMS: atom_id res chain seq x y z
N MET A 1 -22.33 -1.33 -23.89
CA MET A 1 -21.71 -2.61 -23.51
C MET A 1 -21.49 -2.62 -22.01
N ASN A 2 -22.11 -3.56 -21.33
CA ASN A 2 -22.18 -3.62 -19.87
C ASN A 2 -20.76 -3.86 -19.28
N ARG A 3 -20.19 -2.86 -18.60
CA ARG A 3 -18.83 -2.89 -18.01
C ARG A 3 -18.70 -3.79 -16.78
N ALA A 4 -19.75 -4.45 -16.36
CA ALA A 4 -19.77 -5.47 -15.31
C ALA A 4 -19.11 -6.78 -15.80
N ALA A 5 -17.91 -6.69 -16.38
CA ALA A 5 -17.21 -7.85 -16.89
C ALA A 5 -16.64 -8.68 -15.74
N ALA A 6 -17.37 -9.75 -15.46
CA ALA A 6 -16.86 -11.03 -14.97
C ALA A 6 -15.71 -10.94 -13.96
N TYR A 7 -16.03 -10.67 -12.71
CA TYR A 7 -15.19 -11.06 -11.60
C TYR A 7 -15.25 -12.59 -11.50
N ALA A 8 -14.15 -13.27 -11.82
CA ALA A 8 -14.00 -14.66 -11.43
C ALA A 8 -13.82 -14.65 -9.90
N ALA A 9 -14.85 -15.07 -9.17
CA ALA A 9 -14.74 -15.35 -7.75
C ALA A 9 -13.55 -16.30 -7.52
N ASN A 10 -12.89 -16.17 -6.34
CA ASN A 10 -11.82 -17.05 -5.83
C ASN A 10 -10.38 -16.68 -6.24
N ALA A 11 -10.01 -15.42 -6.13
CA ALA A 11 -8.59 -15.09 -5.99
C ALA A 11 -8.10 -15.55 -4.60
N PRO A 12 -6.99 -16.30 -4.50
CA PRO A 12 -6.52 -16.78 -3.22
C PRO A 12 -6.06 -15.64 -2.31
N LEU A 13 -6.32 -15.79 -1.02
CA LEU A 13 -5.75 -15.00 0.08
C LEU A 13 -4.79 -15.93 0.83
N MET A 14 -3.50 -15.69 0.67
CA MET A 14 -2.46 -16.55 1.26
C MET A 14 -2.28 -16.19 2.73
N GLY A 15 -1.93 -17.18 3.55
CA GLY A 15 -1.67 -16.94 4.97
C GLY A 15 -0.72 -17.99 5.55
N VAL A 16 -0.09 -17.61 6.64
CA VAL A 16 0.72 -18.51 7.48
C VAL A 16 0.20 -18.43 8.90
N PRO A 17 0.54 -19.40 9.79
CA PRO A 17 0.23 -19.27 11.21
C PRO A 17 0.68 -17.93 11.76
N GLY A 18 -0.19 -17.21 12.46
CA GLY A 18 0.08 -15.86 12.97
C GLY A 18 -0.13 -14.70 11.97
N ALA A 19 -0.18 -14.97 10.65
CA ALA A 19 -0.45 -13.96 9.61
C ALA A 19 -1.49 -14.46 8.60
N SER A 20 -2.64 -14.86 9.10
CA SER A 20 -3.78 -15.30 8.29
C SER A 20 -4.64 -14.11 7.85
N ALA A 21 -5.33 -14.27 6.73
CA ALA A 21 -6.31 -13.29 6.29
C ALA A 21 -7.38 -13.07 7.37
N PRO A 22 -7.79 -11.83 7.65
CA PRO A 22 -8.93 -11.56 8.52
C PRO A 22 -10.16 -12.35 8.05
N PRO A 23 -10.99 -12.84 8.97
CA PRO A 23 -12.17 -13.63 8.62
C PRO A 23 -13.13 -12.90 7.69
N GLY A 24 -13.79 -13.65 6.79
CA GLY A 24 -14.78 -13.11 5.86
C GLY A 24 -14.21 -12.40 4.63
N GLY A 25 -12.90 -12.46 4.42
CA GLY A 25 -12.26 -11.92 3.22
C GLY A 25 -12.65 -12.69 1.95
N ILE A 26 -13.01 -11.95 0.91
CA ILE A 26 -13.33 -12.48 -0.42
C ILE A 26 -12.34 -11.92 -1.42
N GLY A 27 -11.45 -12.78 -1.91
CA GLY A 27 -10.51 -12.42 -2.98
C GLY A 27 -11.16 -12.58 -4.36
N GLU A 28 -10.95 -11.61 -5.23
CA GLU A 28 -11.51 -11.58 -6.58
C GLU A 28 -10.47 -11.15 -7.60
N TRP A 29 -10.64 -11.62 -8.84
CA TRP A 29 -9.88 -11.16 -9.99
C TRP A 29 -10.67 -10.09 -10.74
N PHE A 30 -10.01 -9.00 -11.11
CA PHE A 30 -10.61 -8.02 -12.02
C PHE A 30 -9.70 -7.75 -13.23
N ARG A 31 -10.24 -7.11 -14.26
CA ARG A 31 -9.51 -6.80 -15.48
C ARG A 31 -9.04 -5.34 -15.45
N GLY A 32 -7.73 -5.19 -15.35
CA GLY A 32 -7.06 -3.90 -15.49
C GLY A 32 -6.93 -3.42 -16.93
N ALA A 33 -6.20 -2.35 -17.12
CA ALA A 33 -5.85 -1.80 -18.42
C ALA A 33 -5.10 -2.85 -19.26
N GLY A 34 -5.41 -2.88 -20.57
CA GLY A 34 -4.89 -3.90 -21.46
C GLY A 34 -5.41 -5.32 -21.19
N GLY A 35 -6.46 -5.47 -20.37
CA GLY A 35 -7.07 -6.76 -20.06
C GLY A 35 -6.29 -7.61 -19.05
N LEU A 36 -5.29 -7.04 -18.38
CA LEU A 36 -4.50 -7.75 -17.36
C LEU A 36 -5.38 -8.26 -16.22
N ARG A 37 -5.09 -9.48 -15.74
CA ARG A 37 -5.73 -10.06 -14.57
C ARG A 37 -5.09 -9.52 -13.31
N LEU A 38 -5.85 -8.75 -12.53
CA LEU A 38 -5.41 -8.12 -11.29
C LEU A 38 -6.24 -8.65 -10.12
N ARG A 39 -5.63 -8.66 -8.93
CA ARG A 39 -6.27 -9.18 -7.71
C ARG A 39 -6.74 -8.03 -6.83
N ALA A 40 -7.94 -8.22 -6.27
CA ALA A 40 -8.47 -7.41 -5.17
C ALA A 40 -9.08 -8.34 -4.12
N ALA A 41 -9.31 -7.81 -2.92
CA ALA A 41 -10.01 -8.52 -1.87
C ALA A 41 -10.87 -7.55 -1.07
N PHE A 42 -12.03 -8.02 -0.63
CA PHE A 42 -13.00 -7.22 0.10
C PHE A 42 -13.40 -7.90 1.40
N TRP A 43 -13.48 -7.12 2.46
CA TRP A 43 -13.92 -7.53 3.79
C TRP A 43 -15.05 -6.64 4.28
N THR A 44 -15.98 -7.26 5.00
CA THR A 44 -17.04 -6.54 5.75
C THR A 44 -16.78 -6.75 7.23
N PRO A 45 -16.92 -5.72 8.08
CA PRO A 45 -16.76 -5.89 9.53
C PRO A 45 -17.83 -6.84 10.06
N SER A 46 -17.49 -7.55 11.15
CA SER A 46 -18.46 -8.39 11.86
C SER A 46 -19.65 -7.55 12.34
N THR A 47 -20.84 -8.13 12.29
CA THR A 47 -22.06 -7.51 12.83
C THR A 47 -22.01 -7.29 14.36
N LEU A 48 -21.08 -7.99 15.06
CA LEU A 48 -20.78 -7.75 16.46
C LEU A 48 -20.03 -6.42 16.68
N VAL A 49 -19.22 -5.99 15.67
CA VAL A 49 -18.50 -4.72 15.70
C VAL A 49 -19.38 -3.57 15.24
N ALA A 50 -20.08 -3.76 14.12
CA ALA A 50 -20.95 -2.74 13.56
C ALA A 50 -22.17 -3.38 12.88
N LYS A 51 -23.39 -3.01 13.34
CA LYS A 51 -24.64 -3.44 12.68
C LYS A 51 -24.72 -2.95 11.24
N LYS A 52 -24.14 -1.79 10.95
CA LYS A 52 -23.99 -1.17 9.63
C LYS A 52 -22.56 -0.66 9.49
N PRO A 53 -21.83 -1.01 8.42
CA PRO A 53 -20.50 -0.46 8.20
C PRO A 53 -20.50 1.06 8.14
N ARG A 54 -19.44 1.68 8.68
CA ARG A 54 -19.23 3.13 8.64
C ARG A 54 -18.99 3.66 7.23
N GLY A 55 -18.48 2.81 6.35
CA GLY A 55 -18.07 3.10 4.99
C GLY A 55 -17.02 2.09 4.55
N THR A 56 -16.17 2.47 3.59
CA THR A 56 -15.12 1.59 3.06
C THR A 56 -13.77 2.27 3.06
N VAL A 57 -12.76 1.57 3.54
CA VAL A 57 -11.34 1.92 3.39
C VAL A 57 -10.80 1.23 2.15
N ILE A 58 -10.20 1.99 1.23
CA ILE A 58 -9.54 1.43 0.05
C ILE A 58 -8.03 1.52 0.26
N VAL A 59 -7.39 0.35 0.36
CA VAL A 59 -5.96 0.21 0.68
C VAL A 59 -5.15 0.02 -0.59
N SER A 60 -4.24 0.95 -0.84
CA SER A 60 -3.31 0.98 -1.97
C SER A 60 -1.88 0.72 -1.51
N PRO A 61 -1.33 -0.48 -1.74
CA PRO A 61 -0.01 -0.88 -1.26
C PRO A 61 1.15 -0.09 -1.88
N GLY A 62 2.30 -0.16 -1.23
CA GLY A 62 3.58 0.31 -1.77
C GLY A 62 4.16 -0.63 -2.83
N ARG A 63 5.42 -0.37 -3.20
CA ARG A 63 6.19 -1.29 -4.06
C ARG A 63 6.54 -2.56 -3.27
N THR A 64 6.49 -3.71 -3.94
CA THR A 64 6.77 -5.05 -3.37
C THR A 64 5.77 -5.54 -2.32
N GLU A 65 4.68 -4.84 -2.12
CA GLU A 65 3.71 -5.13 -1.08
C GLU A 65 2.43 -5.74 -1.68
N PRO A 66 2.13 -7.01 -1.39
CA PRO A 66 0.85 -7.63 -1.70
C PRO A 66 -0.19 -7.38 -0.59
N ILE A 67 -1.43 -7.76 -0.86
CA ILE A 67 -2.55 -7.70 0.09
C ILE A 67 -2.20 -8.35 1.42
N GLU A 68 -1.47 -9.47 1.40
CA GLU A 68 -1.09 -10.27 2.56
C GLU A 68 -0.34 -9.46 3.62
N LYS A 69 0.53 -8.55 3.20
CA LYS A 69 1.29 -7.69 4.10
C LYS A 69 0.41 -6.76 4.93
N TYR A 70 -0.82 -6.54 4.49
CA TYR A 70 -1.77 -5.61 5.10
C TYR A 70 -2.79 -6.29 6.02
N TYR A 71 -2.74 -7.61 6.24
CA TYR A 71 -3.76 -8.32 7.02
C TYR A 71 -3.99 -7.74 8.42
N GLU A 72 -2.91 -7.38 9.12
CA GLU A 72 -3.03 -6.77 10.46
C GLU A 72 -3.72 -5.41 10.40
N VAL A 73 -3.34 -4.54 9.49
CA VAL A 73 -3.97 -3.21 9.35
C VAL A 73 -5.40 -3.30 8.80
N ILE A 74 -5.68 -4.28 7.94
CA ILE A 74 -7.05 -4.60 7.51
C ILE A 74 -7.89 -4.98 8.73
N GLY A 75 -7.37 -5.84 9.61
CA GLY A 75 -8.01 -6.18 10.89
C GLY A 75 -8.31 -4.96 11.76
N ASN A 76 -7.37 -4.01 11.83
CA ASN A 76 -7.57 -2.75 12.57
C ASN A 76 -8.71 -1.90 12.00
N PHE A 77 -8.88 -1.83 10.68
CA PHE A 77 -10.00 -1.11 10.06
C PHE A 77 -11.33 -1.82 10.26
N LEU A 78 -11.34 -3.15 10.16
CA LEU A 78 -12.53 -3.96 10.43
C LEU A 78 -13.01 -3.80 11.89
N ALA A 79 -12.08 -3.82 12.86
CA ALA A 79 -12.38 -3.59 14.27
C ALA A 79 -12.96 -2.19 14.54
N ARG A 80 -12.72 -1.23 13.66
CA ARG A 80 -13.27 0.12 13.68
C ARG A 80 -14.59 0.28 12.92
N GLY A 81 -15.16 -0.84 12.45
CA GLY A 81 -16.46 -0.87 11.77
C GLY A 81 -16.41 -0.47 10.29
N TRP A 82 -15.25 -0.46 9.66
CA TRP A 82 -15.09 -0.17 8.23
C TRP A 82 -15.05 -1.43 7.39
N CYS A 83 -15.71 -1.42 6.23
CA CYS A 83 -15.34 -2.35 5.16
C CYS A 83 -13.95 -2.03 4.63
N VAL A 84 -13.25 -3.03 4.10
CA VAL A 84 -11.92 -2.84 3.50
C VAL A 84 -11.88 -3.44 2.10
N LEU A 85 -11.43 -2.65 1.13
CA LEU A 85 -11.06 -3.08 -0.22
C LEU A 85 -9.55 -2.91 -0.36
N ALA A 86 -8.82 -4.01 -0.53
CA ALA A 86 -7.39 -4.00 -0.81
C ALA A 86 -7.12 -4.61 -2.19
N HIS A 87 -6.01 -4.24 -2.82
CA HIS A 87 -5.67 -4.76 -4.14
C HIS A 87 -4.17 -4.92 -4.32
N ASP A 88 -3.76 -5.78 -5.25
CA ASP A 88 -2.39 -5.84 -5.74
C ASP A 88 -2.27 -5.00 -7.01
N TRP A 89 -1.30 -4.09 -7.05
CA TRP A 89 -0.95 -3.40 -8.27
C TRP A 89 -0.51 -4.37 -9.38
N ARG A 90 -0.63 -3.96 -10.66
CA ARG A 90 0.02 -4.67 -11.76
C ARG A 90 1.51 -4.89 -11.47
N GLY A 91 2.02 -6.03 -11.80
CA GLY A 91 3.42 -6.39 -11.57
C GLY A 91 3.74 -6.83 -10.15
N GLN A 92 2.79 -6.84 -9.21
CA GLN A 92 3.00 -7.17 -7.79
C GLN A 92 2.03 -8.21 -7.26
N GLY A 93 2.32 -8.75 -6.08
CA GLY A 93 1.51 -9.74 -5.41
C GLY A 93 1.13 -10.92 -6.31
N LEU A 94 -0.12 -11.31 -6.36
CA LEU A 94 -0.64 -12.32 -7.29
C LEU A 94 -1.21 -11.71 -8.58
N SER A 95 -1.24 -10.39 -8.73
CA SER A 95 -1.60 -9.72 -9.98
C SER A 95 -0.63 -10.08 -11.12
N ALA A 96 -1.07 -9.90 -12.36
CA ALA A 96 -0.28 -10.23 -13.55
C ALA A 96 1.10 -9.55 -13.53
N ARG A 97 2.15 -10.34 -13.73
CA ARG A 97 3.51 -9.83 -13.92
C ARG A 97 3.67 -9.25 -15.32
N LEU A 98 4.52 -8.24 -15.44
CA LEU A 98 4.74 -7.50 -16.69
C LEU A 98 5.93 -8.01 -17.50
N LEU A 99 6.78 -8.83 -16.87
CA LEU A 99 7.95 -9.47 -17.48
C LEU A 99 7.97 -10.97 -17.16
N PRO A 100 8.67 -11.80 -17.98
CA PRO A 100 8.82 -13.23 -17.71
C PRO A 100 9.49 -13.53 -16.38
N ASP A 101 10.50 -12.78 -16.01
CA ASP A 101 11.11 -12.84 -14.69
C ASP A 101 10.18 -12.18 -13.67
N ARG A 102 9.63 -13.00 -12.77
CA ARG A 102 8.61 -12.58 -11.79
C ARG A 102 9.16 -11.69 -10.69
N LEU A 103 10.45 -11.74 -10.40
CA LEU A 103 11.09 -10.91 -9.38
C LEU A 103 11.34 -9.48 -9.87
N LYS A 104 11.35 -9.24 -11.17
CA LYS A 104 11.54 -7.88 -11.71
C LYS A 104 10.40 -6.94 -11.34
N GLY A 105 10.67 -6.00 -10.44
CA GLY A 105 9.80 -4.86 -10.17
C GLY A 105 9.76 -3.94 -11.40
N HIS A 106 8.71 -4.06 -12.23
CA HIS A 106 8.61 -3.34 -13.51
C HIS A 106 7.35 -2.48 -13.60
N ALA A 107 7.49 -1.33 -14.26
CA ALA A 107 6.39 -0.46 -14.68
C ALA A 107 6.72 0.15 -16.05
N ARG A 108 5.67 0.50 -16.82
CA ARG A 108 5.83 1.15 -18.12
C ARG A 108 5.42 2.62 -18.06
N ALA A 109 4.19 2.88 -17.62
CA ALA A 109 3.62 4.22 -17.56
C ALA A 109 2.71 4.39 -16.35
N VAL A 110 2.63 5.60 -15.83
CA VAL A 110 1.77 5.96 -14.69
C VAL A 110 0.29 5.77 -15.05
N GLU A 111 -0.08 6.09 -16.28
CA GLU A 111 -1.44 6.00 -16.80
C GLU A 111 -2.01 4.60 -16.68
N GLU A 112 -1.18 3.56 -16.88
CA GLU A 112 -1.64 2.17 -16.75
C GLU A 112 -2.08 1.83 -15.32
N PHE A 113 -1.38 2.36 -14.31
CA PHE A 113 -1.73 2.17 -12.89
C PHE A 113 -2.98 2.97 -12.50
N LEU A 114 -3.09 4.21 -13.01
CA LEU A 114 -4.28 5.04 -12.76
C LEU A 114 -5.53 4.45 -13.43
N ASP A 115 -5.41 3.90 -14.64
CA ASP A 115 -6.53 3.23 -15.33
C ASP A 115 -6.93 1.92 -14.62
N ASP A 116 -5.96 1.13 -14.11
CA ASP A 116 -6.26 -0.04 -13.27
C ASP A 116 -7.04 0.36 -12.02
N TYR A 117 -6.60 1.42 -11.36
CA TYR A 117 -7.24 1.88 -10.14
C TYR A 117 -8.66 2.42 -10.41
N ALA A 118 -8.85 3.18 -11.48
CA ALA A 118 -10.18 3.62 -11.89
C ALA A 118 -11.12 2.44 -12.16
N ARG A 119 -10.63 1.40 -12.84
CA ARG A 119 -11.40 0.16 -13.09
C ARG A 119 -11.73 -0.59 -11.81
N LEU A 120 -10.81 -0.64 -10.85
CA LEU A 120 -11.07 -1.18 -9.51
C LEU A 120 -12.22 -0.41 -8.86
N LEU A 121 -12.12 0.91 -8.80
CA LEU A 121 -13.11 1.77 -8.15
C LEU A 121 -14.49 1.65 -8.81
N ASP A 122 -14.55 1.65 -10.16
CA ASP A 122 -15.80 1.46 -10.91
C ASP A 122 -16.46 0.13 -10.57
N ALA A 123 -15.68 -0.90 -10.43
CA ALA A 123 -16.17 -2.24 -10.17
C ALA A 123 -16.75 -2.44 -8.78
N TRP A 124 -16.24 -1.73 -7.80
CA TRP A 124 -16.73 -1.78 -6.41
C TRP A 124 -17.71 -0.68 -6.04
N GLU A 125 -17.98 0.28 -6.94
CA GLU A 125 -18.81 1.44 -6.61
C GLU A 125 -20.20 1.08 -6.07
N ALA A 126 -20.87 0.09 -6.66
CA ALA A 126 -22.17 -0.37 -6.21
C ALA A 126 -22.12 -1.33 -5.00
N ARG A 127 -20.95 -1.87 -4.66
CA ARG A 127 -20.77 -2.94 -3.67
C ARG A 127 -20.14 -2.44 -2.37
N ALA A 128 -19.30 -1.43 -2.44
CA ALA A 128 -18.57 -0.89 -1.31
C ALA A 128 -19.34 0.28 -0.68
N PRO A 129 -19.80 0.16 0.58
CA PRO A 129 -20.53 1.24 1.26
C PRO A 129 -19.73 2.56 1.29
N LYS A 130 -20.41 3.67 1.07
CA LYS A 130 -19.83 5.02 1.23
C LYS A 130 -20.07 5.54 2.66
N PRO A 131 -19.23 6.47 3.17
CA PRO A 131 -18.15 7.17 2.50
C PRO A 131 -16.91 6.30 2.28
N TRP A 132 -16.07 6.66 1.27
CA TRP A 132 -14.79 6.01 1.04
C TRP A 132 -13.63 6.82 1.61
N ILE A 133 -12.72 6.15 2.32
CA ILE A 133 -11.43 6.69 2.75
C ILE A 133 -10.33 6.01 1.96
N MET A 134 -9.44 6.79 1.38
CA MET A 134 -8.26 6.33 0.68
C MET A 134 -7.12 6.16 1.68
N VAL A 135 -6.51 4.98 1.72
CA VAL A 135 -5.29 4.71 2.48
C VAL A 135 -4.23 4.23 1.50
N GLY A 136 -3.07 4.88 1.48
CA GLY A 136 -2.00 4.50 0.57
C GLY A 136 -0.63 4.62 1.19
N HIS A 137 0.21 3.61 0.94
CA HIS A 137 1.60 3.63 1.38
C HIS A 137 2.55 3.84 0.19
N SER A 138 3.58 4.66 0.37
CA SER A 138 4.68 4.85 -0.57
C SER A 138 4.20 5.07 -2.02
N MET A 139 4.48 4.15 -2.96
CA MET A 139 4.00 4.19 -4.35
C MET A 139 2.47 4.31 -4.41
N GLY A 140 1.74 3.52 -3.62
CA GLY A 140 0.28 3.60 -3.55
C GLY A 140 -0.21 4.97 -3.08
N GLY A 141 0.48 5.58 -2.11
CA GLY A 141 0.18 6.93 -1.64
C GLY A 141 0.33 7.99 -2.74
N THR A 142 1.35 7.85 -3.61
CA THR A 142 1.55 8.75 -4.75
C THR A 142 0.47 8.57 -5.81
N LEU A 143 0.15 7.33 -6.17
CA LEU A 143 -0.91 7.02 -7.14
C LEU A 143 -2.28 7.48 -6.64
N ASN A 144 -2.54 7.35 -5.34
CA ASN A 144 -3.74 7.87 -4.69
C ASN A 144 -3.84 9.39 -4.83
N LEU A 145 -2.75 10.11 -4.54
CA LEU A 145 -2.72 11.56 -4.70
C LEU A 145 -2.96 11.98 -6.14
N MET A 146 -2.31 11.32 -7.11
CA MET A 146 -2.51 11.57 -8.54
C MET A 146 -3.93 11.28 -9.00
N THR A 147 -4.58 10.25 -8.44
CA THR A 147 -6.00 9.96 -8.70
C THR A 147 -6.90 11.10 -8.24
N LEU A 148 -6.65 11.66 -7.06
CA LEU A 148 -7.37 12.83 -6.55
C LEU A 148 -7.09 14.09 -7.39
N GLU A 149 -5.85 14.30 -7.81
CA GLU A 149 -5.45 15.39 -8.71
C GLU A 149 -6.13 15.29 -10.08
N GLY A 150 -6.40 14.07 -10.54
CA GLY A 150 -7.15 13.77 -11.76
C GLY A 150 -8.67 14.00 -11.67
N GLY A 151 -9.17 14.41 -10.50
CA GLY A 151 -10.58 14.75 -10.30
C GLY A 151 -11.46 13.60 -9.79
N GLU A 152 -10.87 12.51 -9.27
CA GLU A 152 -11.63 11.45 -8.62
C GLU A 152 -12.38 12.01 -7.39
N SER A 153 -13.70 11.87 -7.38
CA SER A 153 -14.58 12.51 -6.40
C SER A 153 -15.32 11.56 -5.46
N ARG A 154 -15.15 10.25 -5.62
CA ARG A 154 -15.82 9.24 -4.78
C ARG A 154 -15.30 9.16 -3.36
N PHE A 155 -14.11 9.71 -3.09
CA PHE A 155 -13.48 9.70 -1.78
C PHE A 155 -13.89 10.90 -0.94
N ALA A 156 -14.10 10.67 0.36
CA ALA A 156 -14.40 11.71 1.35
C ALA A 156 -13.16 12.19 2.12
N GLY A 157 -12.09 11.37 2.16
CA GLY A 157 -10.83 11.69 2.82
C GLY A 157 -9.70 10.75 2.41
N ALA A 158 -8.46 11.10 2.72
CA ALA A 158 -7.29 10.28 2.44
C ALA A 158 -6.26 10.33 3.57
N VAL A 159 -5.64 9.18 3.89
CA VAL A 159 -4.50 9.05 4.80
C VAL A 159 -3.37 8.36 4.06
N LEU A 160 -2.27 9.09 3.83
CA LEU A 160 -1.13 8.64 3.03
C LEU A 160 0.09 8.42 3.93
N SER A 161 0.58 7.20 3.99
CA SER A 161 1.76 6.80 4.74
C SER A 161 3.01 6.93 3.87
N SER A 162 3.94 7.79 4.24
CA SER A 162 5.24 8.03 3.57
C SER A 162 5.15 8.02 2.04
N PRO A 163 4.25 8.81 1.39
CA PRO A 163 4.01 8.72 -0.04
C PRO A 163 5.29 9.00 -0.84
N MET A 164 5.49 8.24 -1.93
CA MET A 164 6.68 8.29 -2.80
C MET A 164 6.63 9.52 -3.73
N LEU A 165 6.53 10.75 -3.16
CA LEU A 165 6.50 11.98 -3.97
C LEU A 165 7.88 12.36 -4.51
N ARG A 166 8.94 11.93 -3.83
CA ARG A 166 10.31 12.06 -4.29
C ARG A 166 11.18 10.99 -3.67
N ILE A 167 11.72 10.10 -4.52
CA ILE A 167 12.64 9.04 -4.07
C ILE A 167 14.01 9.59 -3.70
N LYS A 168 14.66 8.95 -2.72
CA LYS A 168 16.09 9.15 -2.44
C LYS A 168 16.92 8.31 -3.42
N THR A 169 17.97 8.90 -3.93
CA THR A 169 18.87 8.29 -4.92
C THR A 169 20.24 7.95 -4.35
N GLY A 170 20.32 7.80 -3.02
CA GLY A 170 21.55 7.60 -2.29
C GLY A 170 22.51 8.77 -2.51
N LYS A 171 23.76 8.46 -2.84
CA LYS A 171 24.82 9.45 -3.12
C LYS A 171 24.75 10.05 -4.53
N ARG A 172 23.88 9.53 -5.42
CA ARG A 172 23.78 9.97 -6.81
C ARG A 172 22.91 11.21 -6.93
N SER A 173 23.31 12.17 -7.77
CA SER A 173 22.47 13.33 -8.02
C SER A 173 21.22 12.94 -8.84
N MET A 174 20.10 13.60 -8.58
CA MET A 174 18.86 13.36 -9.33
C MET A 174 19.04 13.56 -10.84
N TRP A 175 19.89 14.51 -11.23
CA TRP A 175 20.21 14.76 -12.63
C TRP A 175 20.92 13.57 -13.28
N SER A 176 21.95 13.00 -12.63
CA SER A 176 22.68 11.83 -13.15
C SER A 176 21.78 10.59 -13.23
N VAL A 177 20.88 10.39 -12.26
CA VAL A 177 19.90 9.30 -12.29
C VAL A 177 18.95 9.45 -13.47
N LYS A 178 18.40 10.65 -13.70
CA LYS A 178 17.52 10.92 -14.85
C LYS A 178 18.24 10.69 -16.19
N LEU A 179 19.51 11.07 -16.28
CA LEU A 179 20.31 10.83 -17.49
C LEU A 179 20.49 9.33 -17.73
N ALA A 180 20.85 8.56 -16.69
CA ALA A 180 21.00 7.11 -16.76
C ALA A 180 19.69 6.43 -17.17
N VAL A 181 18.55 6.82 -16.58
CA VAL A 181 17.23 6.32 -16.97
C VAL A 181 16.97 6.56 -18.45
N ARG A 182 17.12 7.81 -18.91
CA ARG A 182 16.87 8.15 -20.33
C ARG A 182 17.77 7.35 -21.27
N TRP A 183 19.04 7.16 -20.90
CA TRP A 183 19.99 6.38 -21.69
C TRP A 183 19.57 4.91 -21.79
N ASN A 184 19.28 4.26 -20.66
CA ASN A 184 18.87 2.86 -20.63
C ASN A 184 17.54 2.61 -21.37
N LEU A 185 16.54 3.49 -21.20
CA LEU A 185 15.28 3.38 -21.93
C LEU A 185 15.48 3.48 -23.46
N ARG A 186 16.33 4.41 -23.91
CA ARG A 186 16.65 4.57 -25.35
C ARG A 186 17.37 3.36 -25.95
N HIS A 187 18.08 2.60 -25.12
CA HIS A 187 18.79 1.39 -25.55
C HIS A 187 17.98 0.10 -25.32
N GLY A 188 16.66 0.21 -25.10
CA GLY A 188 15.78 -0.94 -24.95
C GLY A 188 15.92 -1.69 -23.62
N LYS A 189 16.61 -1.13 -22.63
CA LYS A 189 16.90 -1.75 -21.32
C LYS A 189 15.85 -1.49 -20.25
N ALA A 190 14.65 -1.09 -20.64
CA ALA A 190 13.56 -0.80 -19.68
C ALA A 190 13.27 -1.97 -18.73
N GLY A 191 13.40 -3.21 -19.19
CA GLY A 191 13.19 -4.43 -18.41
C GLY A 191 14.41 -4.94 -17.66
N ASP A 192 15.57 -4.27 -17.73
CA ASP A 192 16.77 -4.68 -17.00
C ASP A 192 16.74 -4.10 -15.59
N TYR A 193 17.37 -4.79 -14.62
CA TYR A 193 17.55 -4.29 -13.27
C TYR A 193 18.36 -2.99 -13.26
N VAL A 194 18.05 -2.09 -12.31
CA VAL A 194 18.80 -0.85 -12.09
C VAL A 194 20.19 -1.13 -11.49
N LEU A 195 20.26 -2.15 -10.64
CA LEU A 195 21.50 -2.67 -10.07
C LEU A 195 21.81 -4.02 -10.72
N ASP A 196 23.08 -4.40 -10.75
CA ASP A 196 23.52 -5.63 -11.43
C ASP A 196 23.03 -6.90 -10.73
N ASP A 197 22.73 -6.83 -9.42
CA ASP A 197 22.10 -7.89 -8.65
C ASP A 197 20.56 -7.73 -8.64
N ALA A 198 19.87 -8.87 -8.58
CA ALA A 198 18.42 -8.93 -8.64
C ALA A 198 17.72 -8.33 -7.42
N ASP A 199 18.45 -7.91 -6.36
CA ASP A 199 17.89 -7.53 -5.06
C ASP A 199 16.87 -8.60 -4.62
N ASP A 200 17.37 -9.84 -4.40
CA ASP A 200 16.53 -10.99 -4.12
C ASP A 200 15.88 -10.83 -2.74
N PRO A 201 14.55 -10.74 -2.64
CA PRO A 201 13.88 -10.54 -1.36
C PRO A 201 14.04 -11.71 -0.39
N PHE A 202 14.49 -12.88 -0.84
CA PHE A 202 14.77 -14.04 0.01
C PHE A 202 16.13 -13.95 0.71
N ASP A 203 17.05 -13.12 0.19
CA ASP A 203 18.37 -12.87 0.79
C ASP A 203 18.37 -11.67 1.75
N HIS A 204 17.24 -10.96 1.89
CA HIS A 204 17.12 -9.82 2.79
C HIS A 204 17.22 -10.22 4.26
N THR A 205 17.86 -9.38 5.08
CA THR A 205 17.95 -9.54 6.53
C THR A 205 17.39 -8.32 7.26
N PHE A 206 16.93 -8.51 8.50
CA PHE A 206 16.37 -7.42 9.28
C PHE A 206 17.38 -6.28 9.47
N GLU A 207 18.63 -6.58 9.77
CA GLU A 207 19.65 -5.58 10.08
C GLU A 207 19.99 -4.67 8.89
N LYS A 208 19.90 -5.20 7.66
CA LYS A 208 20.34 -4.50 6.45
C LYS A 208 19.18 -3.89 5.66
N ASP A 209 18.07 -4.63 5.59
CA ASP A 209 17.06 -4.39 4.55
C ASP A 209 15.70 -3.97 5.13
N ALA A 210 15.51 -4.09 6.46
CA ALA A 210 14.23 -3.79 7.09
C ALA A 210 13.85 -2.31 6.97
N LEU A 211 12.65 -2.09 6.46
CA LEU A 211 12.00 -0.78 6.35
C LEU A 211 11.11 -0.47 7.56
N THR A 212 11.21 -1.29 8.59
CA THR A 212 10.56 -1.19 9.90
C THR A 212 11.57 -1.40 11.01
N SER A 213 11.29 -0.92 12.20
CA SER A 213 12.06 -1.22 13.42
C SER A 213 11.50 -2.42 14.20
N ASP A 214 10.36 -2.98 13.81
CA ASP A 214 9.74 -4.16 14.42
C ASP A 214 10.22 -5.44 13.74
N GLU A 215 11.13 -6.15 14.41
CA GLU A 215 11.70 -7.42 13.92
C GLU A 215 10.65 -8.52 13.82
N SER A 216 9.69 -8.57 14.74
CA SER A 216 8.65 -9.60 14.76
C SER A 216 7.76 -9.52 13.53
N ARG A 217 7.29 -8.31 13.15
CA ARG A 217 6.51 -8.09 11.94
C ARG A 217 7.34 -8.32 10.67
N TYR A 218 8.62 -7.95 10.70
CA TYR A 218 9.51 -8.22 9.59
C TYR A 218 9.67 -9.72 9.34
N GLU A 219 9.94 -10.51 10.38
CA GLU A 219 10.09 -11.96 10.27
C GLU A 219 8.78 -12.66 9.89
N GLN A 220 7.64 -12.20 10.41
CA GLN A 220 6.33 -12.70 10.01
C GLN A 220 6.08 -12.47 8.52
N TRP A 221 6.43 -11.31 7.98
CA TRP A 221 6.38 -11.02 6.56
C TRP A 221 7.31 -11.92 5.74
N ARG A 222 8.53 -12.15 6.20
CA ARG A 222 9.48 -13.11 5.57
C ARG A 222 8.90 -14.51 5.50
N GLN A 223 8.37 -15.02 6.60
CA GLN A 223 7.73 -16.34 6.63
C GLN A 223 6.60 -16.44 5.59
N GLN A 224 5.83 -15.39 5.41
CA GLN A 224 4.76 -15.33 4.40
C GLN A 224 5.32 -15.38 2.97
N LEU A 225 6.43 -14.69 2.70
CA LEU A 225 7.13 -14.77 1.41
C LEU A 225 7.67 -16.17 1.14
N TYR A 226 8.30 -16.82 2.13
CA TYR A 226 8.80 -18.20 1.98
C TYR A 226 7.68 -19.21 1.75
N ALA A 227 6.55 -19.05 2.43
CA ALA A 227 5.38 -19.92 2.24
C ALA A 227 4.70 -19.71 0.89
N CYS A 228 4.77 -18.49 0.34
CA CYS A 228 4.18 -18.16 -0.95
C CYS A 228 5.14 -17.30 -1.82
N PRO A 229 6.15 -17.91 -2.45
CA PRO A 229 7.16 -17.19 -3.23
C PRO A 229 6.60 -16.38 -4.40
N HIS A 230 5.39 -16.71 -4.87
CA HIS A 230 4.70 -15.96 -5.92
C HIS A 230 4.31 -14.53 -5.52
N LEU A 231 4.26 -14.22 -4.23
CA LEU A 231 4.04 -12.86 -3.72
C LEU A 231 5.27 -11.96 -3.93
N ALA A 232 6.46 -12.55 -3.96
CA ALA A 232 7.72 -11.83 -3.97
C ALA A 232 7.92 -10.95 -5.21
N VAL A 233 8.50 -9.78 -4.99
CA VAL A 233 9.03 -8.87 -6.01
C VAL A 233 10.39 -8.37 -5.51
N GLY A 234 11.41 -8.51 -6.33
CA GLY A 234 12.78 -8.08 -6.06
C GLY A 234 13.08 -6.67 -6.56
N GLY A 235 14.28 -6.46 -7.06
CA GLY A 235 14.81 -5.18 -7.47
C GLY A 235 14.02 -4.44 -8.54
N PRO A 236 14.12 -3.10 -8.60
CA PRO A 236 13.46 -2.29 -9.62
C PRO A 236 14.19 -2.41 -10.95
N THR A 237 13.41 -2.35 -12.03
CA THR A 237 13.95 -2.17 -13.40
C THR A 237 14.10 -0.68 -13.75
N TRP A 238 14.81 -0.40 -14.83
CA TRP A 238 14.90 0.97 -15.36
C TRP A 238 13.53 1.55 -15.74
N GLY A 239 12.59 0.70 -16.20
CA GLY A 239 11.21 1.10 -16.45
C GLY A 239 10.51 1.54 -15.18
N TRP A 240 10.66 0.77 -14.08
CA TRP A 240 10.07 1.16 -12.81
C TRP A 240 10.67 2.46 -12.25
N LEU A 241 12.00 2.63 -12.37
CA LEU A 241 12.65 3.86 -11.92
C LEU A 241 12.17 5.08 -12.72
N ALA A 242 11.97 4.93 -14.03
CA ALA A 242 11.37 5.97 -14.88
C ALA A 242 9.96 6.34 -14.42
N PHE A 243 9.12 5.33 -14.17
CA PHE A 243 7.77 5.49 -13.62
C PHE A 243 7.79 6.24 -12.29
N ALA A 244 8.66 5.85 -11.33
CA ALA A 244 8.73 6.49 -10.02
C ALA A 244 9.13 7.97 -10.10
N LEU A 245 10.07 8.30 -11.00
CA LEU A 245 10.48 9.70 -11.25
C LEU A 245 9.35 10.51 -11.89
N ASP A 246 8.66 9.96 -12.89
CA ASP A 246 7.53 10.63 -13.56
C ASP A 246 6.35 10.85 -12.60
N ALA A 247 5.95 9.83 -11.85
CA ALA A 247 4.87 9.92 -10.86
C ALA A 247 5.17 11.01 -9.81
N GLY A 248 6.40 11.00 -9.25
CA GLY A 248 6.80 11.99 -8.27
C GLY A 248 6.82 13.43 -8.83
N GLU A 249 7.32 13.62 -10.05
CA GLU A 249 7.34 14.95 -10.67
C GLU A 249 5.95 15.50 -10.99
N ARG A 250 5.06 14.62 -11.44
CA ARG A 250 3.70 15.00 -11.81
C ARG A 250 2.84 15.33 -10.61
N SER A 251 2.92 14.54 -9.53
CA SER A 251 2.18 14.75 -8.27
C SER A 251 2.65 15.96 -7.47
N LEU A 252 3.77 16.58 -7.84
CA LEU A 252 4.28 17.78 -7.17
C LEU A 252 3.96 19.09 -7.89
N LYS A 253 3.14 19.06 -8.95
CA LYS A 253 2.74 20.29 -9.64
C LYS A 253 1.80 21.08 -8.74
N PRO A 254 2.14 22.36 -8.39
CA PRO A 254 1.33 23.12 -7.44
C PRO A 254 -0.13 23.35 -7.87
N LYS A 255 -0.38 23.37 -9.18
CA LYS A 255 -1.74 23.48 -9.72
C LYS A 255 -2.54 22.20 -9.48
N ALA A 256 -1.92 21.02 -9.63
CA ALA A 256 -2.54 19.73 -9.40
C ALA A 256 -2.89 19.52 -7.91
N LEU A 257 -1.95 19.79 -7.00
CA LEU A 257 -2.22 19.73 -5.55
C LEU A 257 -3.42 20.60 -5.12
N LYS A 258 -3.62 21.74 -5.75
CA LYS A 258 -4.75 22.64 -5.46
C LYS A 258 -6.09 22.14 -5.98
N THR A 259 -6.13 21.15 -6.89
CA THR A 259 -7.40 20.55 -7.35
C THR A 259 -8.00 19.60 -6.33
N VAL A 260 -7.18 19.06 -5.41
CA VAL A 260 -7.64 18.14 -4.35
C VAL A 260 -8.52 18.88 -3.35
N ARG A 261 -9.77 18.46 -3.24
CA ARG A 261 -10.82 19.14 -2.44
C ARG A 261 -11.06 18.48 -1.08
N ILE A 262 -10.77 17.21 -0.96
CA ILE A 262 -10.98 16.44 0.26
C ILE A 262 -9.83 16.66 1.26
N PRO A 263 -10.02 16.39 2.56
CA PRO A 263 -8.92 16.39 3.51
C PRO A 263 -7.94 15.24 3.20
N VAL A 264 -6.65 15.54 3.29
CA VAL A 264 -5.55 14.59 3.10
C VAL A 264 -4.58 14.69 4.25
N ALA A 265 -4.41 13.62 5.01
CA ALA A 265 -3.37 13.49 6.01
C ALA A 265 -2.16 12.76 5.39
N ILE A 266 -0.97 13.36 5.47
CA ILE A 266 0.30 12.71 5.13
C ILE A 266 0.99 12.39 6.44
N VAL A 267 1.08 11.09 6.76
CA VAL A 267 1.79 10.54 7.92
C VAL A 267 3.15 10.07 7.44
N GLN A 268 4.21 10.65 7.98
CA GLN A 268 5.57 10.49 7.49
C GLN A 268 6.48 9.87 8.54
N ALA A 269 7.23 8.87 8.14
CA ALA A 269 8.33 8.30 8.93
C ALA A 269 9.51 9.29 9.05
N ALA A 270 9.99 9.53 10.26
CA ALA A 270 11.09 10.49 10.49
C ALA A 270 12.42 9.97 9.98
N GLU A 271 12.66 8.65 10.11
CA GLU A 271 13.90 7.96 9.70
C GLU A 271 13.79 7.32 8.32
N ASP A 272 12.86 7.83 7.49
CA ASP A 272 12.65 7.34 6.13
C ASP A 272 13.89 7.49 5.26
N ASP A 273 14.41 6.39 4.74
CA ASP A 273 15.59 6.34 3.84
C ASP A 273 15.22 6.17 2.35
N ARG A 274 13.92 6.00 2.03
CA ARG A 274 13.41 5.77 0.67
C ARG A 274 12.89 7.04 0.00
N VAL A 275 12.22 7.90 0.77
CA VAL A 275 11.60 9.13 0.23
C VAL A 275 12.05 10.38 0.97
N TRP A 276 11.93 11.53 0.32
CA TRP A 276 12.28 12.83 0.91
C TRP A 276 11.10 13.39 1.70
N LYS A 277 11.17 13.29 3.04
CA LYS A 277 10.14 13.79 3.96
C LYS A 277 9.85 15.29 3.79
N GLN A 278 10.87 16.09 3.44
CA GLN A 278 10.69 17.52 3.17
C GLN A 278 9.76 17.77 1.98
N THR A 279 9.79 16.91 0.97
CA THR A 279 8.90 16.98 -0.19
C THR A 279 7.46 16.67 0.22
N ASN A 280 7.25 15.66 1.06
CA ASN A 280 5.94 15.28 1.57
C ASN A 280 5.35 16.41 2.45
N LYS A 281 6.17 16.99 3.32
CA LYS A 281 5.79 18.18 4.11
C LYS A 281 5.44 19.38 3.22
N TRP A 282 6.19 19.57 2.15
CA TRP A 282 5.95 20.64 1.18
C TRP A 282 4.62 20.42 0.43
N ALA A 283 4.31 19.16 0.02
CA ALA A 283 3.07 18.81 -0.65
C ALA A 283 1.86 19.01 0.27
N ALA A 284 1.92 18.52 1.52
CA ALA A 284 0.86 18.71 2.51
C ALA A 284 0.47 20.18 2.70
N LYS A 285 1.47 21.08 2.76
CA LYS A 285 1.23 22.54 2.88
C LYS A 285 0.55 23.18 1.66
N ARG A 286 0.53 22.50 0.50
CA ARG A 286 -0.05 23.00 -0.76
C ARG A 286 -1.38 22.41 -1.10
N LEU A 287 -1.73 21.30 -0.46
CA LEU A 287 -3.08 20.75 -0.46
C LEU A 287 -4.02 21.76 0.25
N GLY A 288 -5.20 22.00 -0.32
CA GLY A 288 -6.16 22.95 0.27
C GLY A 288 -6.62 22.55 1.67
N ARG A 289 -6.59 21.25 2.00
CA ARG A 289 -6.96 20.66 3.30
C ARG A 289 -5.93 19.58 3.70
N GLY A 290 -4.65 19.92 3.55
CA GLY A 290 -3.54 19.04 3.87
C GLY A 290 -3.12 19.11 5.33
N ARG A 291 -2.89 17.94 5.95
CA ARG A 291 -2.29 17.75 7.26
C ARG A 291 -0.99 16.97 7.11
N TYR A 292 0.02 17.29 7.89
CA TYR A 292 1.30 16.58 7.92
C TYR A 292 1.62 16.19 9.36
N VAL A 293 1.88 14.92 9.56
CA VAL A 293 2.29 14.33 10.84
C VAL A 293 3.58 13.56 10.62
N GLU A 294 4.58 13.75 11.47
CA GLU A 294 5.86 13.03 11.42
C GLU A 294 6.00 12.16 12.67
N ILE A 295 6.32 10.87 12.47
CA ILE A 295 6.48 9.89 13.55
C ILE A 295 7.97 9.74 13.86
N PRO A 296 8.44 10.22 15.01
CA PRO A 296 9.84 10.08 15.42
C PRO A 296 10.24 8.58 15.50
N GLY A 297 11.45 8.26 15.04
CA GLY A 297 12.00 6.92 15.08
C GLY A 297 11.46 5.94 14.03
N ALA A 298 10.30 6.21 13.43
CA ALA A 298 9.73 5.34 12.43
C ALA A 298 10.56 5.28 11.15
N LYS A 299 10.76 4.09 10.61
CA LYS A 299 11.28 3.83 9.27
C LYS A 299 10.15 3.87 8.23
N HIS A 300 10.47 3.63 6.97
CA HIS A 300 9.57 3.86 5.82
C HIS A 300 8.20 3.19 5.94
N GLU A 301 8.12 1.97 6.46
CA GLU A 301 6.91 1.14 6.53
C GLU A 301 6.15 1.32 7.86
N ILE A 302 5.56 2.49 8.08
CA ILE A 302 4.85 2.86 9.32
C ILE A 302 3.82 1.81 9.76
N ILE A 303 3.12 1.18 8.82
CA ILE A 303 2.12 0.14 9.13
C ILE A 303 2.73 -1.17 9.66
N MET A 304 4.03 -1.33 9.50
CA MET A 304 4.82 -2.47 9.99
C MET A 304 5.66 -2.12 11.21
N GLU A 305 5.60 -0.89 11.70
CA GLU A 305 6.33 -0.44 12.88
C GLU A 305 5.74 -0.97 14.19
N ALA A 306 6.45 -0.79 15.29
CA ALA A 306 5.97 -1.10 16.64
C ALA A 306 4.64 -0.38 16.96
N ASP A 307 3.89 -0.92 17.89
CA ASP A 307 2.49 -0.52 18.12
C ASP A 307 2.32 0.95 18.48
N ASP A 308 3.25 1.54 19.22
CA ASP A 308 3.24 2.96 19.58
C ASP A 308 3.37 3.88 18.36
N MET A 309 4.23 3.53 17.41
CA MET A 309 4.39 4.28 16.16
C MET A 309 3.19 4.08 15.23
N ARG A 310 2.68 2.83 15.14
CA ARG A 310 1.46 2.51 14.38
C ARG A 310 0.23 3.21 14.93
N ALA A 311 0.15 3.36 16.26
CA ALA A 311 -0.95 4.05 16.92
C ALA A 311 -1.12 5.46 16.36
N VAL A 312 -0.04 6.20 16.12
CA VAL A 312 -0.11 7.56 15.53
C VAL A 312 -0.76 7.56 14.14
N PHE A 313 -0.43 6.55 13.31
CA PHE A 313 -1.09 6.41 12.00
C PHE A 313 -2.58 6.08 12.14
N LEU A 314 -2.92 5.20 13.08
CA LEU A 314 -4.31 4.80 13.33
C LEU A 314 -5.12 5.95 13.96
N GLU A 315 -4.52 6.81 14.79
CA GLU A 315 -5.14 8.03 15.32
C GLU A 315 -5.47 9.03 14.20
N GLU A 316 -4.57 9.24 13.25
CA GLU A 316 -4.86 10.08 12.08
C GLU A 316 -5.96 9.50 11.20
N PHE A 317 -5.99 8.16 11.07
CA PHE A 317 -7.09 7.46 10.41
C PHE A 317 -8.42 7.65 11.17
N ASP A 318 -8.41 7.49 12.50
CA ASP A 318 -9.59 7.66 13.34
C ASP A 318 -10.14 9.10 13.28
N ALA A 319 -9.25 10.09 13.29
CA ALA A 319 -9.63 11.49 13.10
C ALA A 319 -10.26 11.73 11.72
N MET A 320 -9.70 11.12 10.66
CA MET A 320 -10.29 11.16 9.32
C MET A 320 -11.65 10.47 9.30
N GLY A 321 -11.74 9.28 9.91
CA GLY A 321 -12.97 8.51 10.01
C GLY A 321 -14.08 9.26 10.75
N ALA A 322 -13.76 9.93 11.85
CA ALA A 322 -14.71 10.77 12.60
C ALA A 322 -15.19 11.96 11.76
N TYR A 323 -14.30 12.55 10.97
CA TYR A 323 -14.66 13.66 10.08
C TYR A 323 -15.62 13.24 8.95
N VAL A 324 -15.37 12.09 8.28
CA VAL A 324 -16.16 11.68 7.09
C VAL A 324 -17.38 10.84 7.42
N SER A 325 -17.39 10.17 8.56
CA SER A 325 -18.48 9.33 9.08
C SER A 325 -18.61 9.51 10.60
N PRO A 326 -19.17 10.65 11.05
CA PRO A 326 -19.40 10.88 12.46
C PRO A 326 -20.25 9.78 13.06
N VAL A 327 -19.84 9.25 14.20
CA VAL A 327 -20.62 8.25 14.95
C VAL A 327 -21.16 8.96 16.18
N GLU A 328 -22.47 8.93 16.36
CA GLU A 328 -23.13 9.61 17.50
C GLU A 328 -22.80 8.97 18.84
N ASP A 329 -22.27 7.74 18.87
CA ASP A 329 -21.89 7.05 20.11
C ASP A 329 -20.85 5.94 19.83
N LEU A 330 -19.58 6.18 20.11
CA LEU A 330 -18.56 5.15 20.23
C LEU A 330 -18.11 5.07 21.69
N SER A 331 -18.70 4.13 22.46
CA SER A 331 -18.00 3.59 23.62
C SER A 331 -16.66 3.02 23.15
N PRO A 332 -15.54 3.25 23.84
CA PRO A 332 -14.24 2.77 23.40
C PRO A 332 -14.26 1.24 23.21
N VAL A 333 -14.06 0.79 22.00
CA VAL A 333 -13.90 -0.63 21.68
C VAL A 333 -12.56 -1.07 22.25
N ALA A 334 -12.59 -1.98 23.22
CA ALA A 334 -11.39 -2.61 23.73
C ALA A 334 -10.65 -3.28 22.56
N VAL A 335 -9.43 -2.87 22.32
CA VAL A 335 -8.54 -3.54 21.34
C VAL A 335 -8.32 -4.96 21.88
N PRO A 336 -8.64 -6.01 21.12
CA PRO A 336 -8.34 -7.36 21.57
C PRO A 336 -6.82 -7.48 21.79
N PRO A 337 -6.38 -8.13 22.90
CA PRO A 337 -4.95 -8.36 23.15
C PRO A 337 -4.35 -9.16 22.00
N ALA A 338 -3.08 -8.89 21.73
CA ALA A 338 -2.30 -9.67 20.77
C ALA A 338 -2.41 -11.17 21.12
N PRO A 339 -2.47 -12.09 20.13
CA PRO A 339 -2.49 -13.51 20.40
C PRO A 339 -1.24 -13.88 21.20
N GLU A 340 -1.44 -14.60 22.31
CA GLU A 340 -0.34 -15.09 23.15
C GLU A 340 0.65 -15.93 22.31
N PRO A 341 1.96 -15.81 22.55
CA PRO A 341 2.94 -16.62 21.85
C PRO A 341 2.67 -18.09 22.15
N VAL A 342 2.51 -18.88 21.11
CA VAL A 342 2.36 -20.34 21.23
C VAL A 342 3.63 -20.88 21.87
N SER A 343 3.53 -21.40 23.11
CA SER A 343 4.61 -22.07 23.78
C SER A 343 5.12 -23.23 22.91
N GLN A 344 6.43 -23.19 22.61
CA GLN A 344 7.07 -24.33 21.95
C GLN A 344 6.95 -25.55 22.86
N PRO A 345 6.65 -26.74 22.33
CA PRO A 345 6.73 -27.96 23.13
C PRO A 345 8.18 -28.16 23.55
N GLU A 346 8.37 -28.45 24.83
CA GLU A 346 9.68 -28.84 25.37
C GLU A 346 10.18 -30.09 24.62
N PRO A 347 11.49 -30.20 24.32
CA PRO A 347 12.03 -31.40 23.71
C PRO A 347 11.87 -32.56 24.69
N ASP A 348 11.21 -33.63 24.27
CA ASP A 348 11.15 -34.90 24.98
C ASP A 348 12.59 -35.35 25.31
N GLU A 349 12.94 -35.40 26.57
CA GLU A 349 14.08 -36.16 27.06
C GLU A 349 13.76 -37.65 26.90
N ALA A 350 14.15 -38.21 25.76
CA ALA A 350 14.12 -39.66 25.55
C ALA A 350 15.45 -40.25 26.03
N ALA A 351 15.37 -41.11 27.03
CA ALA A 351 16.38 -42.00 27.56
C ALA A 351 17.04 -42.91 26.49
#